data_f8f0bdd4248bf21ec9b64f8c9ce573d9
#
_entry.id   f8f0bdd4248bf21ec9b64f8c9ce573d9
#
_cell.length_a   1.000
_cell.length_b   1.000
_cell.length_c   1.000
_cell.angle_alpha   90.00
_cell.angle_beta   90.00
_cell.angle_gamma   90.00
#
_symmetry.space_group_name_H-M   'P 1'
#
loop_
_entity.id
_entity.type
_entity.pdbx_description
1 polymer ?
#
loop_
_entity_poly.entity_id
_entity_poly.type
_entity_poly.pdbx_seq_one_letter_code
_entity_poly.pdbx_strand_id
1 'polypeptide(L)'
;MPQKTNLNISPYYDDFNKDDNFYKILFKPGYPVQARELTGLQSLLQNQVESFGKHIFKEGSMVIPGGIEYDPTYFSAKVNSTHLGIDVTVYLNNLISNNGGKGTRVRGQNSGIVATIKNFILPPEEGVDEITIFIKYNQSGSDGLSQAFPDGEVLILEDNLSYGNTTLNIEETVLTLVSENATATGSAFGVNKGVYFMRGLFVDVPTSLLILDPYSNQPSYRVGFEVLEEVVNANDDSSLYDLSLIHISEP
;
A
#
# COMPACT_ATOMS: atom_id res chain seq x y z
N MET A 1 11.88 25.03 -9.46
CA MET A 1 12.37 23.68 -9.89
C MET A 1 11.25 22.68 -9.71
N PRO A 2 11.02 21.79 -10.68
CA PRO A 2 10.00 20.73 -10.55
C PRO A 2 10.29 19.77 -9.37
N GLN A 3 11.55 19.48 -9.11
CA GLN A 3 11.99 18.62 -8.01
C GLN A 3 12.37 19.43 -6.76
N LYS A 4 12.11 18.88 -5.58
CA LYS A 4 12.61 19.44 -4.31
C LYS A 4 14.05 19.03 -4.01
N THR A 5 14.47 17.88 -4.53
CA THR A 5 15.82 17.36 -4.33
C THR A 5 16.85 18.27 -5.01
N ASN A 6 17.86 18.72 -4.24
CA ASN A 6 18.93 19.50 -4.80
C ASN A 6 19.93 18.59 -5.52
N LEU A 7 19.92 18.64 -6.84
CA LEU A 7 20.85 17.89 -7.70
C LEU A 7 22.10 18.69 -8.11
N ASN A 8 22.23 19.95 -7.67
CA ASN A 8 23.44 20.75 -7.88
C ASN A 8 24.54 20.38 -6.87
N ILE A 9 24.81 19.09 -6.79
CA ILE A 9 25.84 18.48 -5.93
C ILE A 9 26.62 17.43 -6.72
N SER A 10 27.80 17.07 -6.23
CA SER A 10 28.57 15.96 -6.81
C SER A 10 27.76 14.64 -6.74
N PRO A 11 27.72 13.79 -7.78
CA PRO A 11 28.41 13.91 -9.08
C PRO A 11 27.58 14.58 -10.18
N TYR A 12 26.36 15.01 -9.92
CA TYR A 12 25.36 15.40 -10.94
C TYR A 12 25.55 16.82 -11.44
N TYR A 13 25.86 17.77 -10.52
CA TYR A 13 26.08 19.18 -10.80
C TYR A 13 25.00 19.84 -11.67
N ASP A 14 23.73 19.53 -11.44
CA ASP A 14 22.63 20.14 -12.14
C ASP A 14 22.41 21.57 -11.63
N ASP A 15 22.94 22.51 -12.38
CA ASP A 15 22.87 23.95 -12.10
C ASP A 15 21.71 24.66 -12.84
N PHE A 16 20.75 23.90 -13.32
CA PHE A 16 19.58 24.47 -13.98
C PHE A 16 18.86 25.50 -13.09
N ASN A 17 18.74 26.71 -13.62
CA ASN A 17 17.99 27.79 -12.99
C ASN A 17 16.96 28.36 -13.98
N LYS A 18 15.70 28.37 -13.57
CA LYS A 18 14.59 28.88 -14.39
C LYS A 18 14.74 30.37 -14.73
N ASP A 19 15.33 31.16 -13.82
CA ASP A 19 15.44 32.58 -13.94
C ASP A 19 16.47 33.01 -15.00
N ASP A 20 17.35 32.10 -15.39
CA ASP A 20 18.32 32.31 -16.47
C ASP A 20 17.68 32.36 -17.86
N ASN A 21 16.42 31.91 -17.98
CA ASN A 21 15.64 31.89 -19.22
C ASN A 21 16.32 31.13 -20.37
N PHE A 22 17.06 30.09 -20.08
CA PHE A 22 17.61 29.21 -21.11
C PHE A 22 16.55 28.19 -21.52
N TYR A 23 16.37 28.02 -22.83
CA TYR A 23 15.38 27.13 -23.41
C TYR A 23 15.99 25.91 -24.11
N LYS A 24 17.31 25.96 -24.38
CA LYS A 24 18.00 24.90 -25.11
C LYS A 24 19.49 24.86 -24.78
N ILE A 25 20.00 23.63 -24.54
CA ILE A 25 21.43 23.36 -24.46
C ILE A 25 21.92 22.90 -25.81
N LEU A 26 23.00 23.54 -26.31
CA LEU A 26 23.61 23.21 -27.61
C LEU A 26 24.96 22.53 -27.36
N PHE A 27 25.11 21.34 -27.87
CA PHE A 27 26.41 20.62 -27.83
C PHE A 27 27.32 21.12 -28.94
N LYS A 28 28.55 21.52 -28.57
CA LYS A 28 29.55 21.99 -29.54
C LYS A 28 30.33 20.78 -30.10
N PRO A 29 30.38 20.61 -31.44
CA PRO A 29 31.15 19.54 -32.03
C PRO A 29 32.64 19.61 -31.66
N GLY A 30 33.25 18.45 -31.39
CA GLY A 30 34.66 18.34 -31.01
C GLY A 30 34.97 18.60 -29.53
N TYR A 31 33.95 18.76 -28.68
CA TYR A 31 34.10 18.85 -27.23
C TYR A 31 33.39 17.68 -26.55
N PRO A 32 33.93 17.12 -25.46
CA PRO A 32 33.24 16.08 -24.71
C PRO A 32 31.99 16.64 -24.03
N VAL A 33 30.90 15.86 -24.06
CA VAL A 33 29.66 16.18 -23.33
C VAL A 33 29.87 15.90 -21.85
N GLN A 34 29.51 16.88 -21.01
CA GLN A 34 29.60 16.74 -19.55
C GLN A 34 28.28 16.23 -18.98
N ALA A 35 28.34 15.53 -17.85
CA ALA A 35 27.16 15.06 -17.12
C ALA A 35 26.18 16.20 -16.79
N ARG A 36 26.69 17.35 -16.39
CA ARG A 36 25.95 18.59 -16.11
C ARG A 36 25.11 19.06 -17.31
N GLU A 37 25.60 18.90 -18.55
CA GLU A 37 24.86 19.31 -19.75
C GLU A 37 23.69 18.36 -20.03
N LEU A 38 23.84 17.07 -19.71
CA LEU A 38 22.79 16.08 -19.85
C LEU A 38 21.73 16.23 -18.75
N THR A 39 22.12 16.40 -17.50
CA THR A 39 21.20 16.62 -16.39
C THR A 39 20.44 17.94 -16.55
N GLY A 40 21.15 19.02 -16.93
CA GLY A 40 20.52 20.33 -17.22
C GLY A 40 19.53 20.28 -18.38
N LEU A 41 19.81 19.47 -19.44
CA LEU A 41 18.84 19.25 -20.51
C LEU A 41 17.55 18.60 -20.00
N GLN A 42 17.66 17.59 -19.15
CA GLN A 42 16.51 16.92 -18.54
C GLN A 42 15.71 17.89 -17.67
N SER A 43 16.37 18.66 -16.79
CA SER A 43 15.72 19.64 -15.92
C SER A 43 15.03 20.75 -16.72
N LEU A 44 15.62 21.18 -17.83
CA LEU A 44 15.00 22.16 -18.74
C LEU A 44 13.71 21.62 -19.38
N LEU A 45 13.75 20.38 -19.90
CA LEU A 45 12.58 19.74 -20.48
C LEU A 45 11.48 19.52 -19.44
N GLN A 46 11.85 19.06 -18.25
CA GLN A 46 10.91 18.85 -17.15
C GLN A 46 10.27 20.17 -16.69
N ASN A 47 11.04 21.26 -16.63
CA ASN A 47 10.48 22.58 -16.32
C ASN A 47 9.47 23.06 -17.39
N GLN A 48 9.68 22.72 -18.67
CA GLN A 48 8.71 23.04 -19.72
C GLN A 48 7.41 22.23 -19.56
N VAL A 49 7.53 20.92 -19.26
CA VAL A 49 6.38 20.05 -18.99
C VAL A 49 5.63 20.53 -17.76
N GLU A 50 6.34 20.88 -16.67
CA GLU A 50 5.74 21.45 -15.48
C GLU A 50 4.97 22.75 -15.78
N SER A 51 5.60 23.66 -16.51
CA SER A 51 5.01 24.94 -16.87
C SER A 51 3.73 24.76 -17.71
N PHE A 52 3.74 23.85 -18.67
CA PHE A 52 2.57 23.48 -19.46
C PHE A 52 1.50 22.81 -18.60
N GLY A 53 1.90 21.82 -17.79
CA GLY A 53 0.98 21.04 -16.96
C GLY A 53 0.26 21.91 -15.92
N LYS A 54 0.93 22.87 -15.31
CA LYS A 54 0.34 23.80 -14.33
C LYS A 54 -0.77 24.70 -14.88
N HIS A 55 -0.82 24.89 -16.20
CA HIS A 55 -1.92 25.62 -16.85
C HIS A 55 -3.17 24.77 -17.03
N ILE A 56 -3.02 23.44 -17.01
CA ILE A 56 -4.11 22.47 -17.21
C ILE A 56 -4.54 21.83 -15.89
N PHE A 57 -3.56 21.45 -15.06
CA PHE A 57 -3.77 20.69 -13.83
C PHE A 57 -3.33 21.49 -12.61
N LYS A 58 -4.06 21.35 -11.51
CA LYS A 58 -3.58 21.75 -10.18
C LYS A 58 -2.64 20.69 -9.64
N GLU A 59 -1.68 21.10 -8.81
CA GLU A 59 -0.84 20.18 -8.06
C GLU A 59 -1.70 19.20 -7.27
N GLY A 60 -1.41 17.90 -7.39
CA GLY A 60 -2.16 16.83 -6.73
C GLY A 60 -3.50 16.47 -7.39
N SER A 61 -3.84 17.06 -8.56
CA SER A 61 -5.07 16.67 -9.24
C SER A 61 -4.95 15.30 -9.88
N MET A 62 -6.05 14.54 -9.84
CA MET A 62 -6.17 13.28 -10.56
C MET A 62 -6.32 13.51 -12.05
N VAL A 63 -5.38 13.01 -12.83
CA VAL A 63 -5.40 13.06 -14.31
C VAL A 63 -6.15 11.85 -14.85
N ILE A 64 -5.84 10.67 -14.32
CA ILE A 64 -6.64 9.47 -14.50
C ILE A 64 -7.27 9.19 -13.15
N PRO A 65 -8.59 9.32 -13.02
CA PRO A 65 -9.23 9.18 -11.73
C PRO A 65 -9.19 7.72 -11.26
N GLY A 66 -8.57 7.50 -10.10
CA GLY A 66 -8.83 6.37 -9.24
C GLY A 66 -10.06 6.70 -8.38
N GLY A 67 -10.88 5.70 -8.06
CA GLY A 67 -11.96 5.90 -7.11
C GLY A 67 -11.41 6.21 -5.71
N ILE A 68 -12.10 7.09 -4.99
CA ILE A 68 -11.89 7.28 -3.55
C ILE A 68 -13.11 6.68 -2.86
N GLU A 69 -12.87 5.80 -1.91
CA GLU A 69 -13.92 5.10 -1.19
C GLU A 69 -13.71 5.25 0.32
N TYR A 70 -14.76 5.62 1.02
CA TYR A 70 -14.80 5.60 2.47
C TYR A 70 -15.78 4.53 2.91
N ASP A 71 -15.30 3.55 3.68
CA ASP A 71 -16.10 2.49 4.25
C ASP A 71 -16.24 2.70 5.77
N PRO A 72 -17.39 3.16 6.25
CA PRO A 72 -17.69 3.32 7.69
C PRO A 72 -18.10 2.01 8.35
N THR A 73 -18.17 0.90 7.60
CA THR A 73 -18.62 -0.41 8.07
C THR A 73 -17.53 -1.48 7.89
N TYR A 74 -16.28 -1.07 8.11
CA TYR A 74 -15.14 -1.98 8.02
C TYR A 74 -15.03 -2.79 9.30
N PHE A 75 -15.71 -3.95 9.32
CA PHE A 75 -15.82 -4.76 10.52
C PHE A 75 -14.49 -5.36 10.93
N SER A 76 -14.24 -5.34 12.24
CA SER A 76 -13.05 -5.92 12.86
C SER A 76 -13.41 -7.00 13.86
N ALA A 77 -12.52 -7.96 14.03
CA ALA A 77 -12.62 -8.98 15.06
C ALA A 77 -11.24 -9.22 15.69
N LYS A 78 -11.17 -9.14 17.02
CA LYS A 78 -9.98 -9.42 17.80
C LYS A 78 -9.82 -10.92 17.96
N VAL A 79 -8.61 -11.43 17.72
CA VAL A 79 -8.29 -12.86 17.81
C VAL A 79 -7.20 -13.12 18.83
N ASN A 80 -7.25 -14.27 19.46
CA ASN A 80 -6.18 -14.72 20.36
C ASN A 80 -4.88 -14.88 19.56
N SER A 81 -3.76 -14.59 20.19
CA SER A 81 -2.42 -14.74 19.59
C SER A 81 -2.06 -16.18 19.24
N THR A 82 -2.72 -17.14 19.89
CA THR A 82 -2.50 -18.57 19.66
C THR A 82 -3.82 -19.29 19.44
N HIS A 83 -3.84 -20.27 18.54
CA HIS A 83 -4.94 -21.19 18.30
C HIS A 83 -4.40 -22.62 18.30
N LEU A 84 -4.96 -23.52 19.14
CA LEU A 84 -4.48 -24.91 19.32
C LEU A 84 -2.97 -25.01 19.59
N GLY A 85 -2.40 -24.01 20.30
CA GLY A 85 -0.97 -23.95 20.62
C GLY A 85 -0.06 -23.45 19.49
N ILE A 86 -0.62 -23.05 18.34
CA ILE A 86 0.10 -22.47 17.22
C ILE A 86 -0.08 -20.96 17.25
N ASP A 87 1.02 -20.20 17.06
CA ASP A 87 0.99 -18.76 16.87
C ASP A 87 0.25 -18.44 15.57
N VAL A 88 -0.83 -17.66 15.64
CA VAL A 88 -1.66 -17.35 14.49
C VAL A 88 -0.95 -16.46 13.46
N THR A 89 0.07 -15.71 13.88
CA THR A 89 0.83 -14.82 12.99
C THR A 89 1.51 -15.57 11.84
N VAL A 90 1.79 -16.85 12.03
CA VAL A 90 2.46 -17.72 11.03
C VAL A 90 1.64 -17.85 9.74
N TYR A 91 0.32 -17.77 9.83
CA TYR A 91 -0.57 -17.99 8.67
C TYR A 91 -1.53 -16.83 8.37
N LEU A 92 -1.48 -15.72 9.12
CA LEU A 92 -2.35 -14.56 8.84
C LEU A 92 -2.21 -14.02 7.41
N ASN A 93 -0.97 -13.92 6.90
CA ASN A 93 -0.73 -13.51 5.52
C ASN A 93 -1.36 -14.47 4.51
N ASN A 94 -1.35 -15.76 4.81
CA ASN A 94 -1.95 -16.77 3.94
C ASN A 94 -3.48 -16.67 3.95
N LEU A 95 -4.10 -16.32 5.08
CA LEU A 95 -5.54 -16.08 5.17
C LEU A 95 -5.99 -14.96 4.23
N ILE A 96 -5.21 -13.91 4.10
CA ILE A 96 -5.52 -12.77 3.22
C ILE A 96 -5.25 -13.09 1.75
N SER A 97 -4.08 -13.70 1.47
CA SER A 97 -3.64 -13.99 0.09
C SER A 97 -4.38 -15.16 -0.55
N ASN A 98 -5.14 -15.93 0.23
CA ASN A 98 -5.90 -17.08 -0.24
C ASN A 98 -6.90 -16.70 -1.36
N ASN A 99 -7.29 -17.68 -2.16
CA ASN A 99 -8.22 -17.51 -3.27
C ASN A 99 -7.80 -16.38 -4.26
N GLY A 100 -6.49 -16.24 -4.51
CA GLY A 100 -5.96 -15.20 -5.39
C GLY A 100 -6.11 -13.78 -4.83
N GLY A 101 -5.95 -13.62 -3.51
CA GLY A 101 -6.03 -12.33 -2.81
C GLY A 101 -7.46 -11.91 -2.45
N LYS A 102 -8.44 -12.79 -2.64
CA LYS A 102 -9.83 -12.51 -2.23
C LYS A 102 -10.06 -12.69 -0.73
N GLY A 103 -9.13 -13.33 -0.05
CA GLY A 103 -9.21 -13.68 1.37
C GLY A 103 -9.89 -15.03 1.62
N THR A 104 -9.70 -15.57 2.80
CA THR A 104 -10.27 -16.85 3.25
C THR A 104 -11.65 -16.63 3.84
N ARG A 105 -12.59 -17.48 3.46
CA ARG A 105 -13.91 -17.51 4.10
C ARG A 105 -13.85 -18.36 5.35
N VAL A 106 -14.43 -17.84 6.41
CA VAL A 106 -14.54 -18.49 7.71
C VAL A 106 -15.97 -18.47 8.19
N ARG A 107 -16.33 -19.48 8.98
CA ARG A 107 -17.65 -19.60 9.59
C ARG A 107 -17.51 -19.74 11.11
N GLY A 108 -18.35 -19.06 11.85
CA GLY A 108 -18.45 -19.26 13.30
C GLY A 108 -18.97 -20.66 13.62
N GLN A 109 -18.29 -21.36 14.50
CA GLN A 109 -18.61 -22.75 14.85
C GLN A 109 -19.99 -22.88 15.48
N ASN A 110 -20.37 -21.92 16.34
CA ASN A 110 -21.63 -21.94 17.05
C ASN A 110 -22.69 -21.04 16.38
N SER A 111 -22.28 -19.86 15.95
CA SER A 111 -23.19 -18.87 15.37
C SER A 111 -23.61 -19.23 13.93
N GLY A 112 -22.76 -19.95 13.18
CA GLY A 112 -22.97 -20.20 11.76
C GLY A 112 -22.80 -18.97 10.85
N ILE A 113 -22.38 -17.82 11.39
CA ILE A 113 -22.11 -16.60 10.63
C ILE A 113 -20.93 -16.85 9.70
N VAL A 114 -21.04 -16.45 8.44
CA VAL A 114 -19.96 -16.57 7.46
C VAL A 114 -19.38 -15.19 7.14
N ALA A 115 -18.06 -15.10 7.20
CA ALA A 115 -17.32 -13.89 6.84
C ALA A 115 -16.09 -14.22 6.01
N THR A 116 -15.58 -13.23 5.28
CA THR A 116 -14.32 -13.31 4.56
C THR A 116 -13.29 -12.42 5.24
N ILE A 117 -12.12 -12.96 5.57
CA ILE A 117 -11.00 -12.22 6.14
C ILE A 117 -10.34 -11.41 5.02
N LYS A 118 -10.17 -10.10 5.23
CA LYS A 118 -9.67 -9.17 4.21
C LYS A 118 -8.31 -8.57 4.55
N ASN A 119 -8.04 -8.34 5.82
CA ASN A 119 -6.81 -7.72 6.27
C ASN A 119 -6.58 -8.05 7.75
N PHE A 120 -5.42 -7.70 8.29
CA PHE A 120 -5.14 -7.76 9.73
C PHE A 120 -4.19 -6.63 10.16
N ILE A 121 -4.18 -6.36 11.45
CA ILE A 121 -3.20 -5.50 12.13
C ILE A 121 -2.65 -6.26 13.33
N LEU A 122 -1.35 -6.12 13.56
CA LEU A 122 -0.65 -6.69 14.71
C LEU A 122 -0.37 -5.61 15.76
N PRO A 123 -0.49 -5.90 17.07
CA PRO A 123 0.03 -5.01 18.09
C PRO A 123 1.58 -4.96 18.01
N PRO A 124 2.25 -3.86 18.40
CA PRO A 124 1.67 -2.66 19.02
C PRO A 124 1.48 -1.50 18.02
N GLU A 125 0.58 -1.59 17.06
CA GLU A 125 0.17 -0.42 16.29
C GLU A 125 -0.74 0.47 17.14
N GLU A 126 -0.73 1.78 16.86
CA GLU A 126 -1.51 2.76 17.63
C GLU A 126 -3.00 2.39 17.64
N GLY A 127 -3.56 2.25 18.84
CA GLY A 127 -4.97 1.89 19.03
C GLY A 127 -5.30 0.40 18.90
N VAL A 128 -4.29 -0.48 18.77
CA VAL A 128 -4.47 -1.93 18.64
C VAL A 128 -3.89 -2.66 19.85
N ASP A 129 -4.74 -3.27 20.65
CA ASP A 129 -4.36 -4.00 21.86
C ASP A 129 -4.10 -5.49 21.59
N GLU A 130 -4.87 -6.07 20.65
CA GLU A 130 -4.89 -7.49 20.30
C GLU A 130 -4.74 -7.66 18.78
N ILE A 131 -4.32 -8.84 18.33
CA ILE A 131 -4.34 -9.16 16.91
C ILE A 131 -5.75 -8.95 16.38
N THR A 132 -5.89 -8.04 15.42
CA THR A 132 -7.19 -7.67 14.87
C THR A 132 -7.26 -8.04 13.40
N ILE A 133 -8.23 -8.87 13.05
CA ILE A 133 -8.56 -9.20 11.65
C ILE A 133 -9.71 -8.30 11.18
N PHE A 134 -9.66 -7.91 9.91
CA PHE A 134 -10.76 -7.20 9.25
C PHE A 134 -11.53 -8.14 8.37
N ILE A 135 -12.83 -8.12 8.53
CA ILE A 135 -13.73 -9.10 7.93
C ILE A 135 -14.87 -8.42 7.16
N LYS A 136 -15.35 -9.12 6.16
CA LYS A 136 -16.61 -8.79 5.49
C LYS A 136 -17.59 -9.91 5.76
N TYR A 137 -18.68 -9.60 6.45
CA TYR A 137 -19.75 -10.57 6.66
C TYR A 137 -20.46 -10.89 5.35
N ASN A 138 -20.62 -12.18 5.08
CA ASN A 138 -21.23 -12.69 3.86
C ASN A 138 -22.61 -13.29 4.13
N GLN A 139 -22.82 -13.82 5.33
CA GLN A 139 -24.06 -14.48 5.73
C GLN A 139 -24.29 -14.30 7.21
N SER A 140 -25.53 -14.03 7.60
CA SER A 140 -25.99 -14.00 9.00
C SER A 140 -25.97 -15.39 9.64
N GLY A 141 -26.09 -15.41 10.96
CA GLY A 141 -26.09 -16.64 11.73
C GLY A 141 -27.21 -17.62 11.36
N SER A 142 -27.05 -18.85 11.85
CA SER A 142 -28.03 -19.94 11.67
C SER A 142 -29.41 -19.62 12.28
N ASP A 143 -29.45 -18.66 13.20
CA ASP A 143 -30.68 -18.12 13.80
C ASP A 143 -31.42 -17.10 12.89
N GLY A 144 -30.77 -16.68 11.79
CA GLY A 144 -31.27 -15.68 10.85
C GLY A 144 -31.29 -14.25 11.41
N LEU A 145 -30.79 -14.02 12.61
CA LEU A 145 -30.84 -12.72 13.31
C LEU A 145 -29.44 -12.17 13.59
N SER A 146 -28.52 -13.01 14.04
CA SER A 146 -27.16 -12.60 14.41
C SER A 146 -26.37 -12.17 13.18
N GLN A 147 -25.77 -10.97 13.22
CA GLN A 147 -25.03 -10.37 12.09
C GLN A 147 -23.55 -10.22 12.37
N ALA A 148 -23.09 -10.42 13.62
CA ALA A 148 -21.70 -10.33 14.03
C ALA A 148 -21.33 -11.56 14.86
N PHE A 149 -20.06 -11.95 14.79
CA PHE A 149 -19.56 -13.06 15.60
C PHE A 149 -19.69 -12.72 17.10
N PRO A 150 -20.14 -13.65 17.94
CA PRO A 150 -20.14 -13.46 19.38
C PRO A 150 -18.71 -13.55 19.95
N ASP A 151 -18.57 -13.06 21.17
CA ASP A 151 -17.31 -13.15 21.93
C ASP A 151 -16.90 -14.61 22.16
N GLY A 152 -15.60 -14.89 22.06
CA GLY A 152 -15.05 -16.22 22.24
C GLY A 152 -15.37 -17.24 21.14
N GLU A 153 -15.95 -16.82 20.02
CA GLU A 153 -16.29 -17.69 18.89
C GLU A 153 -15.04 -18.34 18.30
N VAL A 154 -15.15 -19.61 17.98
CA VAL A 154 -14.14 -20.35 17.20
C VAL A 154 -14.52 -20.27 15.73
N LEU A 155 -13.56 -19.87 14.90
CA LEU A 155 -13.74 -19.80 13.47
C LEU A 155 -13.22 -21.04 12.77
N ILE A 156 -14.02 -21.60 11.88
CA ILE A 156 -13.71 -22.74 11.04
C ILE A 156 -13.58 -22.32 9.57
N LEU A 157 -12.75 -23.03 8.84
CA LEU A 157 -12.47 -22.76 7.43
C LEU A 157 -13.63 -23.17 6.53
N GLU A 158 -14.00 -22.31 5.61
CA GLU A 158 -14.89 -22.59 4.47
C GLU A 158 -14.09 -22.81 3.16
N ASP A 159 -12.80 -22.50 3.20
CA ASP A 159 -11.85 -22.68 2.09
C ASP A 159 -10.60 -23.36 2.63
N ASN A 160 -9.92 -24.19 1.85
CA ASN A 160 -8.64 -24.76 2.24
C ASN A 160 -7.58 -23.66 2.39
N LEU A 161 -6.72 -23.79 3.40
CA LEU A 161 -5.63 -22.86 3.67
C LEU A 161 -4.29 -23.58 3.67
N SER A 162 -3.36 -23.15 2.83
CA SER A 162 -2.00 -23.69 2.81
C SER A 162 -1.00 -22.64 3.30
N TYR A 163 -0.13 -23.04 4.22
CA TYR A 163 0.99 -22.23 4.70
C TYR A 163 2.22 -23.10 4.98
N GLY A 164 3.37 -22.69 4.50
CA GLY A 164 4.58 -23.53 4.55
C GLY A 164 4.32 -24.89 3.91
N ASN A 165 4.55 -25.96 4.67
CA ASN A 165 4.29 -27.35 4.27
C ASN A 165 2.98 -27.92 4.85
N THR A 166 2.15 -27.09 5.47
CA THR A 166 0.91 -27.48 6.14
C THR A 166 -0.30 -27.01 5.33
N THR A 167 -1.31 -27.86 5.25
CA THR A 167 -2.61 -27.50 4.69
C THR A 167 -3.69 -27.78 5.71
N LEU A 168 -4.46 -26.76 6.06
CA LEU A 168 -5.70 -26.90 6.82
C LEU A 168 -6.86 -27.05 5.83
N ASN A 169 -7.72 -27.99 6.11
CA ASN A 169 -8.85 -28.31 5.25
C ASN A 169 -10.10 -27.54 5.68
N ILE A 170 -11.08 -27.54 4.80
CA ILE A 170 -12.44 -27.08 5.11
C ILE A 170 -12.95 -27.80 6.37
N GLU A 171 -13.71 -27.10 7.21
CA GLU A 171 -14.22 -27.52 8.52
C GLU A 171 -13.17 -27.63 9.64
N GLU A 172 -11.89 -27.36 9.38
CA GLU A 172 -10.90 -27.25 10.45
C GLU A 172 -10.96 -25.87 11.11
N THR A 173 -10.70 -25.85 12.42
CA THR A 173 -10.67 -24.61 13.19
C THR A 173 -9.38 -23.84 12.90
N VAL A 174 -9.47 -22.52 12.78
CA VAL A 174 -8.33 -21.69 12.37
C VAL A 174 -8.02 -20.54 13.32
N LEU A 175 -9.02 -19.94 13.94
CA LEU A 175 -8.89 -18.80 14.84
C LEU A 175 -9.87 -18.91 15.98
N THR A 176 -9.54 -18.31 17.13
CA THR A 176 -10.46 -18.12 18.25
C THR A 176 -10.53 -16.65 18.57
N LEU A 177 -11.71 -16.09 18.62
CA LEU A 177 -11.94 -14.70 19.02
C LEU A 177 -11.68 -14.52 20.51
N VAL A 178 -11.33 -13.31 20.92
CA VAL A 178 -11.19 -12.98 22.34
C VAL A 178 -12.52 -13.09 23.06
N SER A 179 -12.47 -13.30 24.38
CA SER A 179 -13.64 -13.60 25.22
C SER A 179 -14.50 -12.38 25.57
N GLU A 180 -14.00 -11.16 25.28
CA GLU A 180 -14.72 -9.92 25.61
C GLU A 180 -14.47 -8.87 24.51
N ASN A 181 -15.54 -8.20 24.08
CA ASN A 181 -15.47 -7.15 23.04
C ASN A 181 -14.71 -7.60 21.79
N ALA A 182 -14.98 -8.82 21.34
CA ALA A 182 -14.26 -9.42 20.23
C ALA A 182 -14.50 -8.72 18.90
N THR A 183 -15.67 -8.18 18.68
CA THR A 183 -16.05 -7.56 17.40
C THR A 183 -16.35 -6.10 17.53
N ALA A 184 -15.95 -5.32 16.51
CA ALA A 184 -16.22 -3.89 16.43
C ALA A 184 -16.47 -3.47 14.97
N THR A 185 -16.98 -2.25 14.83
CA THR A 185 -17.11 -1.61 13.52
C THR A 185 -16.06 -0.52 13.42
N GLY A 186 -15.08 -0.77 12.59
CA GLY A 186 -14.04 0.20 12.23
C GLY A 186 -14.39 1.00 10.98
N SER A 187 -13.43 1.75 10.50
CA SER A 187 -13.53 2.54 9.27
C SER A 187 -12.26 2.45 8.44
N ALA A 188 -12.43 2.44 7.12
CA ALA A 188 -11.34 2.38 6.18
C ALA A 188 -11.50 3.41 5.06
N PHE A 189 -10.37 3.80 4.48
CA PHE A 189 -10.28 4.70 3.34
C PHE A 189 -9.52 4.00 2.22
N GLY A 190 -10.18 3.78 1.11
CA GLY A 190 -9.62 3.15 -0.08
C GLY A 190 -9.32 4.15 -1.18
N VAL A 191 -8.20 3.92 -1.88
CA VAL A 191 -7.88 4.63 -3.12
C VAL A 191 -7.61 3.58 -4.19
N ASN A 192 -8.33 3.66 -5.30
CA ASN A 192 -8.09 2.82 -6.45
C ASN A 192 -6.94 3.39 -7.30
N LYS A 193 -6.34 2.53 -8.12
CA LYS A 193 -5.27 2.92 -9.03
C LYS A 193 -5.65 4.17 -9.84
N GLY A 194 -4.75 5.15 -9.86
CA GLY A 194 -4.93 6.40 -10.58
C GLY A 194 -3.60 7.06 -10.94
N VAL A 195 -3.66 8.16 -11.69
CA VAL A 195 -2.50 8.97 -12.07
C VAL A 195 -2.70 10.39 -11.56
N TYR A 196 -1.71 10.90 -10.85
CA TYR A 196 -1.75 12.23 -10.25
C TYR A 196 -0.68 13.12 -10.88
N PHE A 197 -1.05 14.39 -11.15
CA PHE A 197 -0.10 15.39 -11.60
C PHE A 197 0.63 16.00 -10.40
N MET A 198 1.97 15.87 -10.39
CA MET A 198 2.81 16.40 -9.33
C MET A 198 4.12 16.94 -9.91
N ARG A 199 4.35 18.25 -9.79
CA ARG A 199 5.59 18.94 -10.19
C ARG A 199 6.08 18.60 -11.61
N GLY A 200 5.17 18.53 -12.56
CA GLY A 200 5.49 18.19 -13.94
C GLY A 200 5.65 16.70 -14.22
N LEU A 201 5.36 15.86 -13.23
CA LEU A 201 5.35 14.41 -13.35
C LEU A 201 3.92 13.87 -13.27
N PHE A 202 3.67 12.80 -13.99
CA PHE A 202 2.46 12.01 -13.90
C PHE A 202 2.78 10.77 -13.07
N VAL A 203 2.36 10.78 -11.81
CA VAL A 203 2.71 9.74 -10.84
C VAL A 203 1.61 8.69 -10.77
N ASP A 204 1.95 7.45 -11.08
CA ASP A 204 1.07 6.31 -10.90
C ASP A 204 0.95 5.99 -9.40
N VAL A 205 -0.28 5.95 -8.91
CA VAL A 205 -0.59 5.54 -7.54
C VAL A 205 -1.33 4.21 -7.60
N PRO A 206 -0.81 3.15 -6.99
CA PRO A 206 -1.48 1.85 -6.95
C PRO A 206 -2.71 1.91 -6.04
N THR A 207 -3.58 0.91 -6.17
CA THR A 207 -4.67 0.70 -5.23
C THR A 207 -4.11 0.49 -3.82
N SER A 208 -4.62 1.26 -2.87
CA SER A 208 -4.23 1.17 -1.45
C SER A 208 -5.44 1.29 -0.54
N LEU A 209 -5.35 0.66 0.62
CA LEU A 209 -6.34 0.71 1.68
C LEU A 209 -5.66 1.19 2.95
N LEU A 210 -6.21 2.23 3.57
CA LEU A 210 -5.79 2.75 4.86
C LEU A 210 -6.91 2.51 5.87
N ILE A 211 -6.61 1.80 6.93
CA ILE A 211 -7.51 1.65 8.07
C ILE A 211 -7.39 2.91 8.90
N LEU A 212 -8.50 3.62 9.08
CA LEU A 212 -8.53 4.89 9.81
C LEU A 212 -8.66 4.65 11.31
N ASP A 213 -9.59 3.79 11.69
CA ASP A 213 -9.79 3.38 13.07
C ASP A 213 -10.28 1.93 13.07
N PRO A 214 -9.59 1.03 13.76
CA PRO A 214 -9.97 -0.38 13.79
C PRO A 214 -11.27 -0.65 14.56
N TYR A 215 -11.66 0.25 15.48
CA TYR A 215 -12.76 0.00 16.42
C TYR A 215 -13.84 1.08 16.44
N SER A 216 -13.71 2.12 15.62
CA SER A 216 -14.68 3.21 15.52
C SER A 216 -14.99 3.56 14.06
N ASN A 217 -16.25 3.85 13.81
CA ASN A 217 -16.72 4.29 12.50
C ASN A 217 -16.90 5.82 12.39
N GLN A 218 -16.39 6.58 13.36
CA GLN A 218 -16.45 8.03 13.39
C GLN A 218 -15.06 8.67 13.47
N PRO A 219 -14.17 8.38 12.49
CA PRO A 219 -12.81 8.94 12.48
C PRO A 219 -12.84 10.43 12.18
N SER A 220 -11.92 11.18 12.81
CA SER A 220 -11.73 12.60 12.55
C SER A 220 -10.32 12.85 12.02
N TYR A 221 -10.06 12.39 10.78
CA TYR A 221 -8.75 12.49 10.14
C TYR A 221 -8.81 13.28 8.83
N ARG A 222 -7.68 13.82 8.45
CA ARG A 222 -7.42 14.32 7.11
C ARG A 222 -6.50 13.34 6.40
N VAL A 223 -7.02 12.68 5.38
CA VAL A 223 -6.26 11.68 4.59
C VAL A 223 -5.72 12.32 3.33
N GLY A 224 -4.49 11.95 2.94
CA GLY A 224 -3.85 12.43 1.72
C GLY A 224 -2.59 11.64 1.43
N PHE A 225 -2.02 11.88 0.25
CA PHE A 225 -0.71 11.33 -0.12
C PHE A 225 0.40 12.28 0.28
N GLU A 226 1.51 11.72 0.73
CA GLU A 226 2.78 12.41 0.85
C GLU A 226 3.65 12.10 -0.36
N VAL A 227 4.33 13.12 -0.89
CA VAL A 227 5.24 12.98 -2.02
C VAL A 227 6.66 12.90 -1.49
N LEU A 228 7.27 11.74 -1.62
CA LEU A 228 8.68 11.49 -1.33
C LEU A 228 9.44 11.45 -2.65
N GLU A 229 10.61 12.08 -2.65
CA GLU A 229 11.55 12.06 -3.78
C GLU A 229 12.89 11.58 -3.26
N GLU A 230 13.45 10.57 -3.88
CA GLU A 230 14.76 10.03 -3.53
C GLU A 230 15.57 9.72 -4.79
N VAL A 231 16.89 9.71 -4.66
CA VAL A 231 17.82 9.29 -5.70
C VAL A 231 18.12 7.81 -5.49
N VAL A 232 17.66 6.99 -6.41
CA VAL A 232 17.88 5.53 -6.40
C VAL A 232 19.11 5.22 -7.26
N ASN A 233 20.04 4.46 -6.73
CA ASN A 233 21.25 4.02 -7.44
C ASN A 233 21.35 2.49 -7.44
N ALA A 234 22.37 1.95 -8.10
CA ALA A 234 22.53 0.51 -8.27
C ALA A 234 22.72 -0.28 -6.95
N ASN A 235 23.10 0.37 -5.85
CA ASN A 235 23.16 -0.28 -4.53
C ASN A 235 21.76 -0.42 -3.90
N ASP A 236 20.86 0.47 -4.27
CA ASP A 236 19.47 0.48 -3.77
C ASP A 236 18.61 -0.46 -4.61
N ASP A 237 18.84 -0.48 -5.94
CA ASP A 237 18.13 -1.34 -6.89
C ASP A 237 19.13 -2.01 -7.86
N SER A 238 19.31 -3.32 -7.71
CA SER A 238 20.22 -4.10 -8.52
C SER A 238 19.88 -4.13 -10.01
N SER A 239 18.66 -3.80 -10.41
CA SER A 239 18.27 -3.69 -11.83
C SER A 239 18.97 -2.54 -12.56
N LEU A 240 19.51 -1.59 -11.79
CA LEU A 240 20.26 -0.44 -12.30
C LEU A 240 21.76 -0.71 -12.50
N TYR A 241 22.23 -1.93 -12.19
CA TYR A 241 23.62 -2.30 -12.51
C TYR A 241 23.82 -2.34 -14.02
N ASP A 242 24.89 -1.68 -14.45
CA ASP A 242 25.36 -1.83 -15.84
C ASP A 242 25.87 -3.26 -16.06
N LEU A 243 25.19 -3.99 -16.92
CA LEU A 243 25.56 -5.35 -17.31
C LEU A 243 26.62 -5.39 -18.44
N SER A 244 27.17 -4.25 -18.81
CA SER A 244 28.23 -4.22 -19.84
C SER A 244 29.51 -4.90 -19.32
N LEU A 245 30.03 -5.83 -20.09
CA LEU A 245 31.25 -6.59 -19.76
C LEU A 245 32.51 -5.70 -19.67
N ILE A 246 32.46 -4.46 -20.14
CA ILE A 246 33.57 -3.50 -20.11
C ILE A 246 33.91 -3.07 -18.68
N HIS A 247 32.91 -2.99 -17.78
CA HIS A 247 33.13 -2.60 -16.39
C HIS A 247 33.53 -3.78 -15.47
N ILE A 248 33.46 -5.02 -15.95
CA ILE A 248 33.81 -6.22 -15.17
C ILE A 248 35.33 -6.51 -15.23
N SER A 249 36.05 -5.88 -16.14
CA SER A 249 37.46 -6.20 -16.44
C SER A 249 38.48 -5.20 -15.89
N GLU A 250 38.07 -4.19 -15.11
CA GLU A 250 39.05 -3.32 -14.45
C GLU A 250 39.21 -3.75 -12.97
N PRO A 251 40.48 -4.10 -12.57
CA PRO A 251 40.77 -4.47 -11.18
C PRO A 251 40.78 -3.30 -10.22
#